data_4a49a3331922e6d86566d64da5bb5349
#
_entry.id   4a49a3331922e6d86566d64da5bb5349
#
_cell.length_a   1.000
_cell.length_b   1.000
_cell.length_c   1.000
_cell.angle_alpha   90.00
_cell.angle_beta   90.00
_cell.angle_gamma   90.00
#
_symmetry.space_group_name_H-M   'P 1'
#
loop_
_entity.id
_entity.type
_entity.pdbx_description
1 polymer ?
#
loop_
_entity_poly.entity_id
_entity_poly.type
_entity_poly.pdbx_seq_one_letter_code
_entity_poly.pdbx_strand_id
1 'polypeptide(L)'
;LRRGDLSRIEIDVAQQVAGGAMVLDVNMGAPLADEAELMVAAVKLIQGLTDLPLCIDSSIVEVLDAGLAAYEGKALVNSVTAEDERLEAILPLVKKYGAAVIALPNDEEEIPEDPRKRLDLARKIIEVATGRFGIPAEDIVIDPLAMPVGADTSLVVKTMETISLLREEFGVNTTLGASNVSFGMPDRHAIGAAFLPMAIASGLTSAILDARTPQIVRAVQAADLLLDRDPWGASWIAAHRAAQAQAQQAQQAQEQATP
;
A
#
# COMPACT_ATOMS: atom_id res chain seq x y z
N LEU A 1 15.10 -15.69 -0.34
CA LEU A 1 15.70 -14.67 0.53
C LEU A 1 16.85 -15.19 1.38
N ARG A 2 16.67 -16.23 2.23
CA ARG A 2 17.71 -16.75 3.15
C ARG A 2 19.06 -17.16 2.48
N ARG A 3 19.10 -17.32 1.16
CA ARG A 3 20.30 -17.63 0.36
C ARG A 3 20.70 -16.51 -0.60
N GLY A 4 20.11 -15.30 -0.44
CA GLY A 4 20.31 -14.19 -1.38
C GLY A 4 19.70 -14.43 -2.76
N ASP A 5 18.83 -15.43 -2.93
CA ASP A 5 18.15 -15.69 -4.19
C ASP A 5 16.98 -14.70 -4.35
N LEU A 6 17.13 -13.81 -5.31
CA LEU A 6 16.15 -12.75 -5.67
C LEU A 6 15.39 -13.07 -6.97
N SER A 7 15.59 -14.25 -7.58
CA SER A 7 14.96 -14.62 -8.86
C SER A 7 13.44 -14.54 -8.86
N ARG A 8 12.81 -14.73 -7.68
CA ARG A 8 11.37 -14.59 -7.51
C ARG A 8 10.89 -13.15 -7.70
N ILE A 9 11.71 -12.14 -7.37
CA ILE A 9 11.35 -10.71 -7.46
C ILE A 9 11.03 -10.32 -8.90
N GLU A 10 11.79 -10.80 -9.88
CA GLU A 10 11.55 -10.50 -11.31
C GLU A 10 10.17 -10.95 -11.75
N ILE A 11 9.74 -12.13 -11.32
CA ILE A 11 8.43 -12.70 -11.63
C ILE A 11 7.33 -11.87 -10.92
N ASP A 12 7.51 -11.59 -9.63
CA ASP A 12 6.52 -10.88 -8.83
C ASP A 12 6.36 -9.44 -9.35
N VAL A 13 7.44 -8.73 -9.67
CA VAL A 13 7.41 -7.38 -10.27
C VAL A 13 6.64 -7.39 -11.59
N ALA A 14 6.99 -8.30 -12.51
CA ALA A 14 6.32 -8.39 -13.80
C ALA A 14 4.81 -8.64 -13.64
N GLN A 15 4.41 -9.50 -12.70
CA GLN A 15 3.01 -9.81 -12.43
C GLN A 15 2.26 -8.66 -11.76
N GLN A 16 2.87 -7.96 -10.80
CA GLN A 16 2.27 -6.80 -10.13
C GLN A 16 2.07 -5.64 -11.11
N VAL A 17 3.07 -5.35 -11.94
CA VAL A 17 2.98 -4.34 -13.01
C VAL A 17 1.88 -4.70 -14.00
N ALA A 18 1.83 -5.94 -14.47
CA ALA A 18 0.77 -6.42 -15.37
C ALA A 18 -0.62 -6.36 -14.74
N GLY A 19 -0.71 -6.53 -13.42
CA GLY A 19 -1.95 -6.39 -12.63
C GLY A 19 -2.40 -4.94 -12.42
N GLY A 20 -1.57 -3.95 -12.78
CA GLY A 20 -1.90 -2.53 -12.68
C GLY A 20 -1.42 -1.87 -11.39
N ALA A 21 -0.43 -2.44 -10.70
CA ALA A 21 0.23 -1.75 -9.58
C ALA A 21 0.81 -0.42 -10.05
N MET A 22 0.69 0.61 -9.22
CA MET A 22 1.21 1.97 -9.47
C MET A 22 2.42 2.31 -8.59
N VAL A 23 2.58 1.61 -7.48
CA VAL A 23 3.71 1.67 -6.55
C VAL A 23 4.01 0.23 -6.14
N LEU A 24 5.28 -0.14 -5.98
CA LEU A 24 5.65 -1.46 -5.50
C LEU A 24 6.15 -1.37 -4.06
N ASP A 25 5.48 -2.10 -3.16
CA ASP A 25 5.89 -2.23 -1.77
C ASP A 25 6.96 -3.30 -1.63
N VAL A 26 8.11 -2.92 -1.05
CA VAL A 26 9.32 -3.76 -0.96
C VAL A 26 9.63 -4.04 0.51
N ASN A 27 9.30 -5.25 0.95
CA ASN A 27 9.62 -5.75 2.27
C ASN A 27 10.58 -6.95 2.17
N MET A 28 11.74 -6.83 2.79
CA MET A 28 12.79 -7.85 2.74
C MET A 28 13.00 -8.54 4.10
N GLY A 29 12.03 -8.42 5.02
CA GLY A 29 12.06 -9.07 6.33
C GLY A 29 12.21 -10.58 6.22
N ALA A 30 13.35 -11.11 6.67
CA ALA A 30 13.61 -12.53 6.69
C ALA A 30 14.43 -12.91 7.93
N PRO A 31 13.92 -13.79 8.81
CA PRO A 31 14.66 -14.21 10.00
C PRO A 31 16.07 -14.71 9.67
N LEU A 32 17.07 -14.22 10.40
CA LEU A 32 18.48 -14.59 10.28
C LEU A 32 19.17 -14.17 8.96
N ALA A 33 18.61 -13.25 8.21
CA ALA A 33 19.24 -12.64 7.03
C ALA A 33 19.73 -11.23 7.36
N ASP A 34 20.68 -10.72 6.58
CA ASP A 34 21.03 -9.30 6.57
C ASP A 34 19.98 -8.57 5.75
N GLU A 35 18.96 -8.04 6.45
CA GLU A 35 17.83 -7.39 5.81
C GLU A 35 18.23 -6.08 5.10
N ALA A 36 19.28 -5.40 5.57
CA ALA A 36 19.75 -4.17 4.95
C ALA A 36 20.44 -4.45 3.60
N GLU A 37 21.31 -5.47 3.54
CA GLU A 37 21.93 -5.89 2.29
C GLU A 37 20.87 -6.41 1.29
N LEU A 38 19.89 -7.19 1.76
CA LEU A 38 18.79 -7.68 0.93
C LEU A 38 17.92 -6.55 0.39
N MET A 39 17.61 -5.54 1.21
CA MET A 39 16.82 -4.37 0.80
C MET A 39 17.55 -3.59 -0.30
N VAL A 40 18.84 -3.31 -0.13
CA VAL A 40 19.67 -2.64 -1.16
C VAL A 40 19.68 -3.42 -2.47
N ALA A 41 19.87 -4.73 -2.40
CA ALA A 41 19.90 -5.58 -3.58
C ALA A 41 18.54 -5.63 -4.30
N ALA A 42 17.44 -5.74 -3.53
CA ALA A 42 16.08 -5.75 -4.06
C ALA A 42 15.71 -4.42 -4.73
N VAL A 43 15.98 -3.28 -4.07
CA VAL A 43 15.72 -1.94 -4.60
C VAL A 43 16.41 -1.75 -5.94
N LYS A 44 17.72 -2.05 -6.04
CA LYS A 44 18.48 -1.94 -7.29
C LYS A 44 17.96 -2.87 -8.39
N LEU A 45 17.62 -4.10 -8.03
CA LEU A 45 17.05 -5.06 -8.98
C LEU A 45 15.71 -4.54 -9.52
N ILE A 46 14.80 -4.12 -8.65
CA ILE A 46 13.46 -3.67 -9.05
C ILE A 46 13.54 -2.41 -9.91
N GLN A 47 14.39 -1.44 -9.57
CA GLN A 47 14.60 -0.24 -10.39
C GLN A 47 15.18 -0.55 -11.77
N GLY A 48 15.87 -1.68 -11.96
CA GLY A 48 16.29 -2.18 -13.26
C GLY A 48 15.19 -2.85 -14.08
N LEU A 49 14.05 -3.18 -13.44
CA LEU A 49 12.93 -3.90 -14.08
C LEU A 49 11.74 -3.00 -14.42
N THR A 50 11.57 -1.89 -13.70
CA THR A 50 10.40 -1.00 -13.86
C THR A 50 10.72 0.42 -13.39
N ASP A 51 10.03 1.41 -14.00
CA ASP A 51 10.07 2.82 -13.58
C ASP A 51 9.03 3.15 -12.49
N LEU A 52 8.28 2.15 -11.98
CA LEU A 52 7.31 2.41 -10.91
C LEU A 52 8.00 2.84 -9.62
N PRO A 53 7.44 3.81 -8.89
CA PRO A 53 7.95 4.21 -7.59
C PRO A 53 7.90 3.08 -6.58
N LEU A 54 8.84 3.09 -5.62
CA LEU A 54 8.93 2.07 -4.58
C LEU A 54 8.49 2.61 -3.23
N CYS A 55 7.80 1.75 -2.49
CA CYS A 55 7.54 1.88 -1.08
C CYS A 55 8.56 1.00 -0.33
N ILE A 56 9.39 1.61 0.51
CA ILE A 56 10.41 0.89 1.29
C ILE A 56 9.78 0.53 2.64
N ASP A 57 9.53 -0.76 2.84
CA ASP A 57 8.80 -1.28 4.00
C ASP A 57 9.74 -2.04 4.95
N SER A 58 9.96 -1.48 6.13
CA SER A 58 10.64 -2.14 7.24
C SER A 58 10.30 -1.50 8.59
N SER A 59 10.28 -2.30 9.64
CA SER A 59 10.24 -1.82 11.03
C SER A 59 11.63 -1.44 11.57
N ILE A 60 12.71 -1.80 10.86
CA ILE A 60 14.11 -1.60 11.27
C ILE A 60 14.67 -0.34 10.61
N VAL A 61 15.11 0.62 11.41
CA VAL A 61 15.57 1.93 10.97
C VAL A 61 16.74 1.83 10.00
N GLU A 62 17.71 0.97 10.31
CA GLU A 62 18.90 0.72 9.49
C GLU A 62 18.55 0.15 8.11
N VAL A 63 17.51 -0.68 8.03
CA VAL A 63 17.02 -1.23 6.75
C VAL A 63 16.34 -0.16 5.92
N LEU A 64 15.56 0.74 6.56
CA LEU A 64 14.97 1.90 5.89
C LEU A 64 16.05 2.84 5.36
N ASP A 65 17.05 3.20 6.18
CA ASP A 65 18.15 4.09 5.74
C ASP A 65 18.93 3.49 4.57
N ALA A 66 19.25 2.19 4.62
CA ALA A 66 19.95 1.48 3.54
C ALA A 66 19.11 1.43 2.25
N GLY A 67 17.81 1.11 2.34
CA GLY A 67 16.91 1.08 1.19
C GLY A 67 16.73 2.45 0.55
N LEU A 68 16.52 3.49 1.37
CA LEU A 68 16.40 4.88 0.92
C LEU A 68 17.69 5.41 0.29
N ALA A 69 18.85 5.04 0.84
CA ALA A 69 20.15 5.41 0.26
C ALA A 69 20.42 4.75 -1.10
N ALA A 70 19.83 3.56 -1.35
CA ALA A 70 20.00 2.83 -2.59
C ALA A 70 18.99 3.23 -3.68
N TYR A 71 17.87 3.86 -3.30
CA TYR A 71 16.78 4.21 -4.19
C TYR A 71 17.03 5.55 -4.91
N GLU A 72 16.86 5.56 -6.23
CA GLU A 72 16.93 6.76 -7.05
C GLU A 72 15.52 7.27 -7.34
N GLY A 73 15.14 8.42 -6.76
CA GLY A 73 13.82 9.03 -6.90
C GLY A 73 13.18 9.40 -5.58
N LYS A 74 11.87 9.68 -5.59
CA LYS A 74 11.09 9.97 -4.37
C LYS A 74 10.44 8.68 -3.87
N ALA A 75 10.98 8.09 -2.82
CA ALA A 75 10.44 6.88 -2.19
C ALA A 75 9.21 7.19 -1.32
N LEU A 76 8.42 6.16 -1.05
CA LEU A 76 7.45 6.13 0.04
C LEU A 76 8.03 5.26 1.17
N VAL A 77 8.04 5.76 2.39
CA VAL A 77 8.49 5.00 3.57
C VAL A 77 7.30 4.33 4.24
N ASN A 78 7.38 3.05 4.53
CA ASN A 78 6.40 2.29 5.29
C ASN A 78 7.09 1.69 6.54
N SER A 79 6.89 2.25 7.72
CA SER A 79 6.03 3.33 8.15
C SER A 79 6.57 4.04 9.40
N VAL A 80 5.91 5.11 9.81
CA VAL A 80 6.12 5.76 11.10
C VAL A 80 4.84 5.63 11.94
N THR A 81 4.97 5.44 13.27
CA THR A 81 3.86 5.45 14.22
C THR A 81 3.82 6.77 15.00
N ALA A 82 2.78 6.99 15.82
CA ALA A 82 2.68 8.16 16.69
C ALA A 82 3.54 8.06 17.97
N GLU A 83 4.28 6.97 18.14
CA GLU A 83 5.25 6.79 19.21
C GLU A 83 6.36 7.83 19.09
N ASP A 84 6.71 8.54 20.19
CA ASP A 84 7.70 9.62 20.15
C ASP A 84 9.07 9.12 19.66
N GLU A 85 9.51 7.94 20.11
CA GLU A 85 10.77 7.32 19.69
C GLU A 85 10.77 7.03 18.18
N ARG A 86 9.65 6.57 17.62
CA ARG A 86 9.52 6.26 16.19
C ARG A 86 9.50 7.53 15.35
N LEU A 87 8.81 8.58 15.79
CA LEU A 87 8.84 9.89 15.13
C LEU A 87 10.25 10.44 15.03
N GLU A 88 11.02 10.38 16.13
CA GLU A 88 12.41 10.85 16.18
C GLU A 88 13.38 10.00 15.33
N ALA A 89 13.10 8.71 15.15
CA ALA A 89 13.95 7.82 14.38
C ALA A 89 13.67 7.89 12.87
N ILE A 90 12.41 7.99 12.47
CA ILE A 90 12.00 7.83 11.06
C ILE A 90 11.88 9.16 10.32
N LEU A 91 11.28 10.20 10.93
CA LEU A 91 11.04 11.47 10.22
C LEU A 91 12.33 12.17 9.77
N PRO A 92 13.48 12.12 10.50
CA PRO A 92 14.76 12.60 9.98
C PRO A 92 15.20 11.89 8.70
N LEU A 93 14.96 10.57 8.56
CA LEU A 93 15.27 9.84 7.34
C LEU A 93 14.36 10.27 6.17
N VAL A 94 13.06 10.39 6.44
CA VAL A 94 12.10 10.90 5.45
C VAL A 94 12.55 12.26 4.92
N LYS A 95 12.93 13.17 5.81
CA LYS A 95 13.46 14.50 5.45
C LYS A 95 14.79 14.44 4.70
N LYS A 96 15.73 13.62 5.18
CA LYS A 96 17.07 13.44 4.57
C LYS A 96 16.98 13.02 3.11
N TYR A 97 16.07 12.09 2.80
CA TYR A 97 15.94 11.54 1.46
C TYR A 97 14.84 12.19 0.61
N GLY A 98 14.11 13.18 1.16
CA GLY A 98 12.99 13.83 0.45
C GLY A 98 11.87 12.86 0.11
N ALA A 99 11.68 11.83 0.92
CA ALA A 99 10.67 10.80 0.73
C ALA A 99 9.28 11.26 1.21
N ALA A 100 8.23 10.54 0.79
CA ALA A 100 6.93 10.54 1.44
C ALA A 100 6.88 9.44 2.52
N VAL A 101 5.91 9.48 3.44
CA VAL A 101 5.83 8.53 4.54
C VAL A 101 4.39 8.09 4.81
N ILE A 102 4.20 6.78 5.00
CA ILE A 102 2.98 6.22 5.56
C ILE A 102 3.03 6.37 7.08
N ALA A 103 1.99 6.95 7.65
CA ALA A 103 1.86 7.21 9.07
C ALA A 103 0.70 6.40 9.66
N LEU A 104 1.01 5.58 10.68
CA LEU A 104 0.06 4.75 11.40
C LEU A 104 -0.35 5.47 12.69
N PRO A 105 -1.63 5.80 12.88
CA PRO A 105 -2.13 6.47 14.08
C PRO A 105 -2.34 5.48 15.24
N ASN A 106 -1.24 4.88 15.69
CA ASN A 106 -1.12 4.10 16.93
C ASN A 106 0.07 4.60 17.75
N ASP A 107 0.00 4.44 19.04
CA ASP A 107 0.99 4.84 20.03
C ASP A 107 1.55 3.64 20.82
N GLU A 108 2.30 3.93 21.89
CA GLU A 108 2.93 2.93 22.75
C GLU A 108 1.89 2.11 23.57
N GLU A 109 0.68 2.63 23.74
CA GLU A 109 -0.33 2.00 24.58
C GLU A 109 -1.12 0.95 23.82
N GLU A 110 -1.60 1.28 22.61
CA GLU A 110 -2.47 0.40 21.84
C GLU A 110 -2.60 0.77 20.36
N ILE A 111 -3.20 -0.14 19.60
CA ILE A 111 -3.79 0.19 18.29
C ILE A 111 -5.23 0.64 18.57
N PRO A 112 -5.56 1.93 18.50
CA PRO A 112 -6.85 2.42 18.95
C PRO A 112 -7.98 1.96 18.02
N GLU A 113 -9.09 1.52 18.61
CA GLU A 113 -10.30 1.20 17.86
C GLU A 113 -11.18 2.43 17.61
N ASP A 114 -11.09 3.45 18.46
CA ASP A 114 -11.87 4.68 18.37
C ASP A 114 -11.37 5.55 17.19
N PRO A 115 -12.23 5.88 16.21
CA PRO A 115 -11.88 6.76 15.08
C PRO A 115 -11.38 8.13 15.51
N ARG A 116 -11.90 8.68 16.61
CA ARG A 116 -11.46 9.99 17.15
C ARG A 116 -10.05 9.92 17.72
N LYS A 117 -9.73 8.86 18.47
CA LYS A 117 -8.35 8.64 18.95
C LYS A 117 -7.37 8.47 17.79
N ARG A 118 -7.74 7.74 16.72
CA ARG A 118 -6.93 7.65 15.49
C ARG A 118 -6.72 9.02 14.84
N LEU A 119 -7.76 9.84 14.79
CA LEU A 119 -7.67 11.20 14.24
C LEU A 119 -6.69 12.08 15.05
N ASP A 120 -6.74 12.01 16.39
CA ASP A 120 -5.86 12.76 17.27
C ASP A 120 -4.40 12.33 17.13
N LEU A 121 -4.13 11.03 17.01
CA LEU A 121 -2.79 10.51 16.76
C LEU A 121 -2.27 10.88 15.35
N ALA A 122 -3.13 10.85 14.33
CA ALA A 122 -2.79 11.34 13.00
C ALA A 122 -2.42 12.82 13.02
N ARG A 123 -3.18 13.64 13.77
CA ARG A 123 -2.86 15.07 13.98
C ARG A 123 -1.47 15.24 14.60
N LYS A 124 -1.15 14.49 15.67
CA LYS A 124 0.17 14.50 16.30
C LYS A 124 1.27 14.23 15.28
N ILE A 125 1.14 13.18 14.45
CA ILE A 125 2.14 12.84 13.44
C ILE A 125 2.29 13.98 12.42
N ILE A 126 1.18 14.50 11.89
CA ILE A 126 1.18 15.59 10.90
C ILE A 126 1.85 16.84 11.47
N GLU A 127 1.49 17.25 12.69
CA GLU A 127 2.04 18.44 13.34
C GLU A 127 3.55 18.29 13.60
N VAL A 128 4.01 17.14 14.07
CA VAL A 128 5.44 16.88 14.28
C VAL A 128 6.19 16.84 12.95
N ALA A 129 5.68 16.12 11.95
CA ALA A 129 6.32 15.99 10.64
C ALA A 129 6.42 17.34 9.92
N THR A 130 5.35 18.14 9.90
CA THR A 130 5.34 19.44 9.21
C THR A 130 6.06 20.52 10.01
N GLY A 131 5.74 20.66 11.30
CA GLY A 131 6.21 21.75 12.14
C GLY A 131 7.66 21.60 12.57
N ARG A 132 8.09 20.37 12.92
CA ARG A 132 9.43 20.13 13.45
C ARG A 132 10.43 19.69 12.39
N PHE A 133 10.01 18.79 11.47
CA PHE A 133 10.90 18.27 10.44
C PHE A 133 10.73 18.95 9.09
N GLY A 134 9.69 19.79 8.90
CA GLY A 134 9.43 20.51 7.65
C GLY A 134 9.18 19.56 6.48
N ILE A 135 8.50 18.44 6.73
CA ILE A 135 8.00 17.51 5.71
C ILE A 135 6.68 18.09 5.19
N PRO A 136 6.49 18.25 3.86
CA PRO A 136 5.24 18.74 3.31
C PRO A 136 4.05 17.84 3.67
N ALA A 137 2.87 18.42 3.92
CA ALA A 137 1.69 17.64 4.29
C ALA A 137 1.26 16.66 3.17
N GLU A 138 1.48 17.03 1.91
CA GLU A 138 1.24 16.18 0.74
C GLU A 138 2.13 14.93 0.67
N ASP A 139 3.22 14.91 1.44
CA ASP A 139 4.14 13.77 1.57
C ASP A 139 3.80 12.86 2.75
N ILE A 140 2.73 13.15 3.47
CA ILE A 140 2.23 12.33 4.58
C ILE A 140 0.98 11.58 4.11
N VAL A 141 1.04 10.25 4.18
CA VAL A 141 -0.06 9.35 3.82
C VAL A 141 -0.52 8.64 5.09
N ILE A 142 -1.76 8.84 5.53
CA ILE A 142 -2.25 8.23 6.76
C ILE A 142 -2.86 6.85 6.48
N ASP A 143 -2.47 5.85 7.26
CA ASP A 143 -3.14 4.54 7.27
C ASP A 143 -4.28 4.56 8.31
N PRO A 144 -5.55 4.47 7.90
CA PRO A 144 -6.69 4.47 8.82
C PRO A 144 -6.82 3.20 9.66
N LEU A 145 -5.89 2.25 9.56
CA LEU A 145 -5.81 0.98 10.29
C LEU A 145 -7.01 0.05 10.02
N ALA A 146 -6.91 -0.70 8.91
CA ALA A 146 -7.87 -1.76 8.59
C ALA A 146 -7.66 -2.97 9.53
N MET A 147 -8.59 -3.18 10.44
CA MET A 147 -8.56 -4.28 11.42
C MET A 147 -9.36 -5.48 10.91
N PRO A 148 -9.01 -6.71 11.35
CA PRO A 148 -9.70 -7.94 10.91
C PRO A 148 -11.17 -7.98 11.34
N VAL A 149 -12.07 -8.12 10.38
CA VAL A 149 -13.51 -8.29 10.66
C VAL A 149 -13.82 -9.54 11.48
N GLY A 150 -12.94 -10.54 11.43
CA GLY A 150 -13.04 -11.74 12.23
C GLY A 150 -12.78 -11.54 13.72
N ALA A 151 -12.13 -10.44 14.12
CA ALA A 151 -11.93 -10.08 15.52
C ALA A 151 -13.17 -9.34 16.07
N ASP A 152 -13.66 -8.35 15.33
CA ASP A 152 -14.91 -7.62 15.63
C ASP A 152 -15.46 -7.02 14.31
N THR A 153 -16.71 -7.34 14.01
CA THR A 153 -17.39 -6.86 12.77
C THR A 153 -17.62 -5.36 12.76
N SER A 154 -17.63 -4.67 13.91
CA SER A 154 -17.77 -3.21 14.01
C SER A 154 -16.53 -2.46 13.52
N LEU A 155 -15.36 -3.10 13.51
CA LEU A 155 -14.08 -2.46 13.17
C LEU A 155 -14.04 -1.93 11.73
N VAL A 156 -14.73 -2.58 10.79
CA VAL A 156 -14.83 -2.10 9.41
C VAL A 156 -15.54 -0.75 9.34
N VAL A 157 -16.64 -0.58 10.08
CA VAL A 157 -17.38 0.68 10.14
C VAL A 157 -16.52 1.78 10.75
N LYS A 158 -15.77 1.47 11.83
CA LYS A 158 -14.81 2.40 12.46
C LYS A 158 -13.69 2.81 11.48
N THR A 159 -13.21 1.89 10.64
CA THR A 159 -12.22 2.21 9.59
C THR A 159 -12.79 3.19 8.56
N MET A 160 -14.03 2.97 8.08
CA MET A 160 -14.70 3.89 7.16
C MET A 160 -14.88 5.29 7.77
N GLU A 161 -15.30 5.36 9.03
CA GLU A 161 -15.42 6.62 9.78
C GLU A 161 -14.06 7.32 9.89
N THR A 162 -12.99 6.60 10.22
CA THR A 162 -11.64 7.15 10.30
C THR A 162 -11.20 7.75 8.97
N ILE A 163 -11.43 7.06 7.83
CA ILE A 163 -11.12 7.57 6.50
C ILE A 163 -11.84 8.90 6.24
N SER A 164 -13.15 8.96 6.55
CA SER A 164 -13.95 10.17 6.34
C SER A 164 -13.44 11.34 7.19
N LEU A 165 -13.15 11.09 8.48
CA LEU A 165 -12.61 12.11 9.40
C LEU A 165 -11.26 12.65 8.93
N LEU A 166 -10.33 11.79 8.52
CA LEU A 166 -9.01 12.17 8.00
C LEU A 166 -9.13 13.06 6.77
N ARG A 167 -10.04 12.70 5.84
CA ARG A 167 -10.30 13.47 4.65
C ARG A 167 -10.90 14.83 4.95
N GLU A 168 -11.88 14.90 5.85
CA GLU A 168 -12.59 16.14 6.20
C GLU A 168 -11.68 17.12 6.92
N GLU A 169 -10.83 16.63 7.84
CA GLU A 169 -10.02 17.50 8.68
C GLU A 169 -8.69 17.91 8.03
N PHE A 170 -8.00 16.98 7.41
CA PHE A 170 -6.64 17.24 6.90
C PHE A 170 -6.52 17.25 5.39
N GLY A 171 -7.43 16.60 4.67
CA GLY A 171 -7.36 16.47 3.22
C GLY A 171 -6.12 15.69 2.72
N VAL A 172 -5.44 14.97 3.60
CA VAL A 172 -4.24 14.17 3.27
C VAL A 172 -4.60 12.91 2.51
N ASN A 173 -3.61 12.34 1.81
CA ASN A 173 -3.75 11.02 1.23
C ASN A 173 -3.83 9.93 2.29
N THR A 174 -4.54 8.85 1.97
CA THR A 174 -4.71 7.69 2.84
C THR A 174 -4.34 6.41 2.10
N THR A 175 -3.81 5.44 2.84
CA THR A 175 -3.55 4.08 2.34
C THR A 175 -3.86 3.07 3.44
N LEU A 176 -4.04 1.81 3.09
CA LEU A 176 -4.17 0.73 4.07
C LEU A 176 -3.81 -0.62 3.47
N GLY A 177 -3.39 -1.55 4.31
CA GLY A 177 -3.24 -2.95 3.96
C GLY A 177 -4.62 -3.60 3.76
N ALA A 178 -5.12 -3.63 2.52
CA ALA A 178 -6.49 -4.03 2.22
C ALA A 178 -6.81 -5.48 2.62
N SER A 179 -5.83 -6.38 2.61
CA SER A 179 -6.03 -7.78 2.98
C SER A 179 -6.22 -8.01 4.49
N ASN A 180 -5.88 -7.02 5.32
CA ASN A 180 -6.02 -7.12 6.78
C ASN A 180 -7.48 -7.29 7.20
N VAL A 181 -8.41 -6.62 6.52
CA VAL A 181 -9.86 -6.68 6.84
C VAL A 181 -10.40 -8.11 6.87
N SER A 182 -9.88 -8.99 6.02
CA SER A 182 -10.36 -10.36 5.85
C SER A 182 -9.47 -11.41 6.53
N PHE A 183 -8.49 -11.00 7.34
CA PHE A 183 -7.58 -11.94 8.00
C PHE A 183 -8.35 -12.93 8.89
N GLY A 184 -8.03 -14.24 8.74
CA GLY A 184 -8.71 -15.32 9.46
C GLY A 184 -10.09 -15.73 8.92
N MET A 185 -10.63 -15.03 7.91
CA MET A 185 -11.95 -15.33 7.33
C MET A 185 -11.83 -16.25 6.10
N PRO A 186 -12.86 -17.06 5.80
CA PRO A 186 -12.95 -17.77 4.53
C PRO A 186 -13.24 -16.77 3.39
N ASP A 187 -12.95 -17.18 2.14
CA ASP A 187 -13.20 -16.38 0.93
C ASP A 187 -12.74 -14.91 1.03
N ARG A 188 -11.48 -14.74 1.43
CA ARG A 188 -10.88 -13.43 1.72
C ARG A 188 -11.00 -12.45 0.56
N HIS A 189 -10.92 -12.93 -0.69
CA HIS A 189 -10.99 -12.06 -1.87
C HIS A 189 -12.39 -11.46 -2.05
N ALA A 190 -13.46 -12.20 -1.76
CA ALA A 190 -14.81 -11.66 -1.80
C ALA A 190 -15.02 -10.54 -0.78
N ILE A 191 -14.51 -10.72 0.47
CA ILE A 191 -14.56 -9.69 1.50
C ILE A 191 -13.74 -8.45 1.07
N GLY A 192 -12.51 -8.63 0.58
CA GLY A 192 -11.68 -7.53 0.10
C GLY A 192 -12.29 -6.78 -1.07
N ALA A 193 -12.91 -7.49 -2.03
CA ALA A 193 -13.60 -6.89 -3.17
C ALA A 193 -14.84 -6.09 -2.78
N ALA A 194 -15.52 -6.44 -1.69
CA ALA A 194 -16.62 -5.64 -1.13
C ALA A 194 -16.12 -4.46 -0.30
N PHE A 195 -15.06 -4.66 0.50
CA PHE A 195 -14.49 -3.66 1.39
C PHE A 195 -13.89 -2.46 0.63
N LEU A 196 -13.09 -2.71 -0.40
CA LEU A 196 -12.37 -1.66 -1.12
C LEU A 196 -13.29 -0.59 -1.72
N PRO A 197 -14.38 -0.91 -2.46
CA PRO A 197 -15.34 0.10 -2.92
C PRO A 197 -15.94 0.94 -1.80
N MET A 198 -16.24 0.34 -0.65
CA MET A 198 -16.74 1.06 0.53
C MET A 198 -15.70 2.04 1.06
N ALA A 199 -14.44 1.59 1.21
CA ALA A 199 -13.34 2.43 1.68
C ALA A 199 -13.05 3.60 0.70
N ILE A 200 -13.05 3.32 -0.60
CA ILE A 200 -12.87 4.33 -1.66
C ILE A 200 -14.00 5.36 -1.62
N ALA A 201 -15.25 4.93 -1.41
CA ALA A 201 -16.40 5.82 -1.27
C ALA A 201 -16.30 6.69 -0.01
N SER A 202 -15.72 6.17 1.08
CA SER A 202 -15.44 6.93 2.30
C SER A 202 -14.29 7.94 2.15
N GLY A 203 -13.48 7.83 1.08
CA GLY A 203 -12.40 8.79 0.80
C GLY A 203 -10.99 8.19 0.73
N LEU A 204 -10.84 6.87 0.80
CA LEU A 204 -9.55 6.21 0.62
C LEU A 204 -8.93 6.60 -0.73
N THR A 205 -7.63 6.95 -0.74
CA THR A 205 -6.93 7.40 -1.96
C THR A 205 -6.01 6.34 -2.55
N SER A 206 -5.53 5.40 -1.75
CA SER A 206 -4.68 4.28 -2.19
C SER A 206 -4.85 3.06 -1.27
N ALA A 207 -4.35 1.91 -1.70
CA ALA A 207 -4.36 0.69 -0.89
C ALA A 207 -3.16 -0.19 -1.22
N ILE A 208 -2.59 -0.84 -0.19
CA ILE A 208 -1.60 -1.89 -0.35
C ILE A 208 -2.36 -3.21 -0.55
N LEU A 209 -2.19 -3.80 -1.72
CA LEU A 209 -2.91 -5.01 -2.13
C LEU A 209 -2.11 -5.82 -3.14
N ASP A 210 -2.50 -7.06 -3.37
CA ASP A 210 -1.92 -7.90 -4.42
C ASP A 210 -2.65 -7.66 -5.76
N ALA A 211 -2.01 -6.89 -6.66
CA ALA A 211 -2.56 -6.58 -7.97
C ALA A 211 -2.67 -7.81 -8.90
N ARG A 212 -2.10 -8.96 -8.51
CA ARG A 212 -2.28 -10.24 -9.23
C ARG A 212 -3.65 -10.87 -9.00
N THR A 213 -4.48 -10.28 -8.12
CA THR A 213 -5.82 -10.77 -7.80
C THR A 213 -6.87 -10.01 -8.63
N PRO A 214 -7.35 -10.56 -9.78
CA PRO A 214 -8.23 -9.83 -10.70
C PRO A 214 -9.54 -9.37 -10.05
N GLN A 215 -10.06 -10.14 -9.10
CA GLN A 215 -11.30 -9.80 -8.38
C GLN A 215 -11.15 -8.50 -7.59
N ILE A 216 -10.00 -8.31 -6.93
CA ILE A 216 -9.68 -7.11 -6.15
C ILE A 216 -9.47 -5.91 -7.08
N VAL A 217 -8.65 -6.07 -8.12
CA VAL A 217 -8.39 -4.99 -9.09
C VAL A 217 -9.68 -4.54 -9.78
N ARG A 218 -10.53 -5.47 -10.17
CA ARG A 218 -11.83 -5.14 -10.77
C ARG A 218 -12.76 -4.41 -9.82
N ALA A 219 -12.73 -4.73 -8.53
CA ALA A 219 -13.53 -4.03 -7.52
C ALA A 219 -13.10 -2.55 -7.39
N VAL A 220 -11.78 -2.26 -7.44
CA VAL A 220 -11.25 -0.89 -7.46
C VAL A 220 -11.67 -0.16 -8.71
N GLN A 221 -11.49 -0.75 -9.89
CA GLN A 221 -11.88 -0.15 -11.18
C GLN A 221 -13.39 0.13 -11.24
N ALA A 222 -14.22 -0.78 -10.71
CA ALA A 222 -15.67 -0.59 -10.63
C ALA A 222 -16.03 0.58 -9.67
N ALA A 223 -15.32 0.71 -8.55
CA ALA A 223 -15.52 1.84 -7.64
C ALA A 223 -15.18 3.18 -8.32
N ASP A 224 -14.07 3.26 -9.06
CA ASP A 224 -13.70 4.47 -9.80
C ASP A 224 -14.74 4.85 -10.86
N LEU A 225 -15.27 3.86 -11.59
CA LEU A 225 -16.35 4.06 -12.54
C LEU A 225 -17.61 4.60 -11.87
N LEU A 226 -18.04 3.99 -10.75
CA LEU A 226 -19.27 4.35 -10.04
C LEU A 226 -19.19 5.68 -9.28
N LEU A 227 -17.98 6.14 -8.98
CA LEU A 227 -17.70 7.41 -8.31
C LEU A 227 -17.32 8.55 -9.28
N ASP A 228 -17.59 8.37 -10.60
CA ASP A 228 -17.30 9.36 -11.65
C ASP A 228 -15.81 9.75 -11.75
N ARG A 229 -14.91 8.80 -11.43
CA ARG A 229 -13.46 8.96 -11.56
C ARG A 229 -12.92 8.40 -12.88
N ASP A 230 -13.73 7.60 -13.59
CA ASP A 230 -13.45 7.05 -14.94
C ASP A 230 -14.50 7.61 -15.93
N PRO A 231 -14.28 8.82 -16.49
CA PRO A 231 -15.22 9.47 -17.39
C PRO A 231 -15.61 8.57 -18.57
N TRP A 232 -16.91 8.39 -18.76
CA TRP A 232 -17.48 7.52 -19.83
C TRP A 232 -17.08 6.04 -19.72
N GLY A 233 -16.51 5.61 -18.59
CA GLY A 233 -16.04 4.25 -18.41
C GLY A 233 -14.88 3.87 -19.36
N ALA A 234 -14.08 4.83 -19.77
CA ALA A 234 -13.05 4.62 -20.79
C ALA A 234 -12.02 3.58 -20.34
N SER A 235 -11.53 3.68 -19.12
CA SER A 235 -10.54 2.75 -18.55
C SER A 235 -11.15 1.38 -18.29
N TRP A 236 -12.39 1.34 -17.78
CA TRP A 236 -13.14 0.10 -17.55
C TRP A 236 -13.36 -0.69 -18.86
N ILE A 237 -13.81 0.00 -19.93
CA ILE A 237 -14.04 -0.62 -21.24
C ILE A 237 -12.72 -1.10 -21.85
N ALA A 238 -11.66 -0.30 -21.77
CA ALA A 238 -10.33 -0.67 -22.27
C ALA A 238 -9.78 -1.91 -21.57
N ALA A 239 -9.86 -1.97 -20.24
CA ALA A 239 -9.43 -3.12 -19.46
C ALA A 239 -10.21 -4.39 -19.80
N HIS A 240 -11.54 -4.27 -20.00
CA HIS A 240 -12.37 -5.40 -20.42
C HIS A 240 -11.98 -5.93 -21.80
N ARG A 241 -11.76 -5.04 -22.78
CA ARG A 241 -11.34 -5.43 -24.14
C ARG A 241 -9.96 -6.10 -24.14
N ALA A 242 -9.02 -5.59 -23.35
CA ALA A 242 -7.70 -6.20 -23.18
C ALA A 242 -7.78 -7.62 -22.61
N ALA A 243 -8.59 -7.82 -21.57
CA ALA A 243 -8.82 -9.14 -20.97
C ALA A 243 -9.47 -10.13 -21.94
N GLN A 244 -10.43 -9.68 -22.75
CA GLN A 244 -11.04 -10.52 -23.79
C GLN A 244 -10.02 -10.93 -24.88
N ALA A 245 -9.17 -10.00 -25.33
CA ALA A 245 -8.15 -10.29 -26.33
C ALA A 245 -7.12 -11.32 -25.79
N GLN A 246 -6.68 -11.17 -24.54
CA GLN A 246 -5.80 -12.14 -23.90
C GLN A 246 -6.44 -13.55 -23.78
N ALA A 247 -7.70 -13.61 -23.39
CA ALA A 247 -8.42 -14.88 -23.28
C ALA A 247 -8.54 -15.58 -24.65
N GLN A 248 -8.84 -14.83 -25.72
CA GLN A 248 -8.92 -15.37 -27.08
C GLN A 248 -7.54 -15.87 -27.57
N GLN A 249 -6.47 -15.15 -27.31
CA GLN A 249 -5.11 -15.58 -27.65
C GLN A 249 -4.71 -16.85 -26.92
N ALA A 250 -5.03 -16.94 -25.62
CA ALA A 250 -4.75 -18.12 -24.82
C ALA A 250 -5.51 -19.36 -25.34
N GLN A 251 -6.77 -19.17 -25.72
CA GLN A 251 -7.59 -20.24 -26.28
C GLN A 251 -7.04 -20.73 -27.65
N GLN A 252 -6.68 -19.82 -28.54
CA GLN A 252 -6.07 -20.17 -29.83
C GLN A 252 -4.74 -20.90 -29.66
N ALA A 253 -3.91 -20.48 -28.72
CA ALA A 253 -2.63 -21.16 -28.41
C ALA A 253 -2.87 -22.59 -27.89
N GLN A 254 -3.90 -22.80 -27.09
CA GLN A 254 -4.28 -24.15 -26.61
C GLN A 254 -4.79 -25.05 -27.74
N GLU A 255 -5.63 -24.52 -28.63
CA GLU A 255 -6.14 -25.26 -29.80
C GLU A 255 -5.02 -25.66 -30.77
N GLN A 256 -3.98 -24.81 -30.96
CA GLN A 256 -2.82 -25.10 -31.80
C GLN A 256 -1.83 -26.09 -31.15
N ALA A 257 -1.81 -26.19 -29.83
CA ALA A 257 -0.95 -27.10 -29.09
C ALA A 257 -1.56 -28.52 -28.90
N THR A 258 -2.84 -28.69 -29.26
CA THR A 258 -3.49 -30.01 -29.19
C THR A 258 -3.32 -30.71 -30.52
N PRO A 259 -2.60 -31.87 -30.59
CA PRO A 259 -2.29 -32.58 -31.84
C PRO A 259 -3.49 -33.22 -32.49
#